data_775a32c09e5ab9ca66a279f0fdb96e00
#
_entry.id   775a32c09e5ab9ca66a279f0fdb96e00
#
_cell.length_a   1.000
_cell.length_b   1.000
_cell.length_c   1.000
_cell.angle_alpha   90.00
_cell.angle_beta   90.00
_cell.angle_gamma   90.00
#
_symmetry.space_group_name_H-M   'P 1'
#
loop_
_entity.id
_entity.type
_entity.pdbx_description
1 polymer ?
#
loop_
_entity_poly.entity_id
_entity_poly.type
_entity_poly.pdbx_seq_one_letter_code
_entity_poly.pdbx_strand_id
1 'polypeptide(L)'
;MKLSFLLFVLYLKLARAAKTNTAFRNYIGTVQLKILIRTADARRGRLFIFDKGKVSSQRGANHRCDAALVWADPDTAFKVMISGSDDASFQAAADGKLKVEGMAYFVQWFNDGVKIIM
;
A
#
# COMPACT_ATOMS: atom_id res chain seq x y z
N MET A 1 -8.46 -16.10 0.30
CA MET A 1 -7.57 -15.13 -0.28
C MET A 1 -7.14 -14.10 0.74
N LYS A 2 -6.12 -14.48 1.48
CA LYS A 2 -5.64 -13.67 2.61
C LYS A 2 -5.16 -12.29 2.18
N LEU A 3 -4.43 -12.18 1.08
CA LEU A 3 -3.90 -10.90 0.64
C LEU A 3 -5.01 -9.94 0.20
N SER A 4 -5.97 -10.40 -0.58
CA SER A 4 -7.07 -9.55 -1.03
C SER A 4 -7.86 -9.01 0.15
N PHE A 5 -8.11 -9.84 1.14
CA PHE A 5 -8.78 -9.44 2.38
C PHE A 5 -7.95 -8.42 3.16
N LEU A 6 -6.65 -8.67 3.29
CA LEU A 6 -5.74 -7.76 3.99
C LEU A 6 -5.71 -6.38 3.32
N LEU A 7 -5.64 -6.34 2.00
CA LEU A 7 -5.64 -5.08 1.26
C LEU A 7 -6.94 -4.31 1.45
N PHE A 8 -8.06 -5.02 1.48
CA PHE A 8 -9.36 -4.39 1.75
C PHE A 8 -9.44 -3.82 3.17
N VAL A 9 -8.98 -4.59 4.15
CA VAL A 9 -8.94 -4.12 5.55
C VAL A 9 -8.02 -2.92 5.69
N LEU A 10 -6.88 -2.93 5.02
CA LEU A 10 -5.96 -1.79 5.02
C LEU A 10 -6.64 -0.55 4.45
N TYR A 11 -7.38 -0.70 3.34
CA TYR A 11 -8.15 0.41 2.79
C TYR A 11 -9.15 0.96 3.80
N LEU A 12 -9.90 0.10 4.49
CA LEU A 12 -10.87 0.54 5.48
C LEU A 12 -10.21 1.33 6.61
N LYS A 13 -9.05 0.87 7.07
CA LYS A 13 -8.29 1.58 8.12
C LYS A 13 -7.81 2.95 7.63
N LEU A 14 -7.29 3.02 6.42
CA LEU A 14 -6.83 4.28 5.84
C LEU A 14 -7.99 5.26 5.66
N ALA A 15 -9.12 4.80 5.14
CA ALA A 15 -10.29 5.63 4.92
C ALA A 15 -10.84 6.16 6.24
N ARG A 16 -10.89 5.32 7.27
CA ARG A 16 -11.33 5.74 8.61
C ARG A 16 -10.36 6.77 9.21
N ALA A 17 -9.06 6.51 9.11
CA ALA A 17 -8.04 7.42 9.64
C ALA A 17 -8.10 8.79 8.96
N ALA A 18 -8.42 8.83 7.68
CA ALA A 18 -8.58 10.08 6.95
C ALA A 18 -9.73 10.94 7.50
N LYS A 19 -10.65 10.36 8.24
CA LYS A 19 -11.76 11.07 8.87
C LYS A 19 -11.53 11.36 10.35
N THR A 20 -10.81 10.49 11.05
CA THR A 20 -10.77 10.51 12.53
C THR A 20 -9.38 10.71 13.13
N ASN A 21 -8.32 10.44 12.38
CA ASN A 21 -6.95 10.54 12.90
C ASN A 21 -6.33 11.85 12.43
N THR A 22 -6.15 12.79 13.36
CA THR A 22 -5.61 14.11 13.03
C THR A 22 -4.20 14.04 12.45
N ALA A 23 -3.34 13.17 13.00
CA ALA A 23 -1.96 13.04 12.49
C ALA A 23 -1.97 12.53 11.05
N PHE A 24 -2.82 11.54 10.75
CA PHE A 24 -2.91 11.01 9.39
C PHE A 24 -3.52 12.03 8.42
N ARG A 25 -4.54 12.76 8.85
CA ARG A 25 -5.15 13.83 8.04
C ARG A 25 -4.12 14.89 7.69
N ASN A 26 -3.30 15.30 8.64
CA ASN A 26 -2.23 16.26 8.39
C ASN A 26 -1.17 15.68 7.45
N TYR A 27 -0.86 14.41 7.62
CA TYR A 27 0.14 13.72 6.79
C TYR A 27 -0.28 13.67 5.32
N ILE A 28 -1.50 13.24 5.04
CA ILE A 28 -1.98 13.14 3.65
C ILE A 28 -2.31 14.51 3.05
N GLY A 29 -2.71 15.47 3.86
CA GLY A 29 -2.92 16.86 3.47
C GLY A 29 -3.71 17.01 2.17
N THR A 30 -3.10 17.65 1.18
CA THR A 30 -3.68 17.84 -0.16
C THR A 30 -3.01 16.97 -1.22
N VAL A 31 -2.30 15.93 -0.82
CA VAL A 31 -1.57 15.06 -1.75
C VAL A 31 -2.55 14.36 -2.71
N GLN A 32 -2.14 14.29 -3.97
CA GLN A 32 -2.83 13.51 -5.00
C GLN A 32 -1.88 12.43 -5.46
N LEU A 33 -2.17 11.17 -5.10
CA LEU A 33 -1.26 10.06 -5.35
C LEU A 33 -2.03 8.76 -5.47
N LYS A 34 -1.59 7.91 -6.41
CA LYS A 34 -2.16 6.58 -6.61
C LYS A 34 -1.07 5.54 -6.40
N ILE A 35 -1.28 4.67 -5.42
CA ILE A 35 -0.35 3.58 -5.09
C ILE A 35 -1.05 2.25 -5.35
N LEU A 36 -0.42 1.41 -6.16
CA LEU A 36 -0.92 0.08 -6.48
C LEU A 36 -0.11 -0.97 -5.70
N ILE A 37 -0.81 -1.87 -5.02
CA ILE A 37 -0.19 -3.06 -4.41
C ILE A 37 -0.72 -4.25 -5.17
N ARG A 38 0.15 -5.03 -5.78
CA ARG A 38 -0.25 -6.19 -6.59
C ARG A 38 0.75 -7.33 -6.52
N THR A 39 0.31 -8.48 -6.98
CA THR A 39 1.20 -9.61 -7.22
C THR A 39 1.80 -9.53 -8.63
N ALA A 40 2.95 -10.19 -8.82
CA ALA A 40 3.66 -10.15 -10.10
C ALA A 40 2.84 -10.75 -11.24
N ASP A 41 2.01 -11.76 -10.95
CA ASP A 41 1.12 -12.37 -11.94
C ASP A 41 -0.13 -11.54 -12.26
N ALA A 42 -0.28 -10.40 -11.61
CA ALA A 42 -1.41 -9.48 -11.76
C ALA A 42 -2.79 -10.08 -11.44
N ARG A 43 -2.83 -11.17 -10.69
CA ARG A 43 -4.09 -11.82 -10.31
C ARG A 43 -4.74 -11.17 -9.09
N ARG A 44 -3.93 -10.51 -8.25
CA ARG A 44 -4.39 -9.87 -7.02
C ARG A 44 -3.80 -8.49 -6.92
N GLY A 45 -4.60 -7.56 -6.45
CA GLY A 45 -4.13 -6.22 -6.22
C GLY A 45 -5.24 -5.28 -5.83
N ARG A 46 -4.84 -4.10 -5.40
CA ARG A 46 -5.76 -3.00 -5.08
C ARG A 46 -5.02 -1.68 -5.27
N LEU A 47 -5.71 -0.76 -5.91
CA LEU A 47 -5.22 0.61 -6.06
C LEU A 47 -5.71 1.44 -4.88
N PHE A 48 -4.78 2.16 -4.25
CA PHE A 48 -5.10 3.11 -3.17
C PHE A 48 -4.96 4.52 -3.73
N ILE A 49 -6.02 5.30 -3.61
CA ILE A 49 -6.11 6.65 -4.19
C ILE A 49 -6.19 7.67 -3.06
N PHE A 50 -5.21 8.57 -3.03
CA PHE A 50 -5.19 9.71 -2.11
C PHE A 50 -5.48 10.95 -2.94
N ASP A 51 -6.57 11.65 -2.61
CA ASP A 51 -7.01 12.82 -3.37
C ASP A 51 -7.50 13.90 -2.41
N LYS A 52 -6.62 14.86 -2.13
CA LYS A 52 -6.95 16.06 -1.35
C LYS A 52 -7.62 15.73 -0.01
N GLY A 53 -7.05 14.78 0.73
CA GLY A 53 -7.55 14.37 2.03
C GLY A 53 -8.59 13.26 1.99
N LYS A 54 -8.97 12.80 0.82
CA LYS A 54 -9.88 11.67 0.66
C LYS A 54 -9.10 10.41 0.30
N VAL A 55 -9.49 9.28 0.86
CA VAL A 55 -8.91 7.98 0.54
C VAL A 55 -9.99 7.13 -0.11
N SER A 56 -9.69 6.62 -1.28
CA SER A 56 -10.56 5.67 -1.99
C SER A 56 -9.70 4.52 -2.51
N SER A 57 -10.33 3.48 -3.00
CA SER A 57 -9.61 2.36 -3.57
C SER A 57 -10.40 1.71 -4.69
N GLN A 58 -9.67 1.00 -5.55
CA GLN A 58 -10.25 0.19 -6.62
C GLN A 58 -9.63 -1.19 -6.60
N ARG A 59 -10.47 -2.20 -6.70
CA ARG A 59 -10.07 -3.59 -6.75
C ARG A 59 -9.35 -3.89 -8.05
N GLY A 60 -8.36 -4.80 -7.99
CA GLY A 60 -7.67 -5.29 -9.17
C GLY A 60 -6.26 -4.79 -9.30
N ALA A 61 -5.50 -5.44 -10.19
CA ALA A 61 -4.08 -5.19 -10.37
C ALA A 61 -3.77 -4.34 -11.60
N ASN A 62 -4.75 -4.10 -12.47
CA ASN A 62 -4.53 -3.42 -13.76
C ASN A 62 -5.04 -1.98 -13.70
N HIS A 63 -4.30 -1.13 -13.01
CA HIS A 63 -4.63 0.29 -12.87
C HIS A 63 -3.42 1.15 -13.14
N ARG A 64 -3.65 2.34 -13.65
CA ARG A 64 -2.61 3.36 -13.71
C ARG A 64 -2.30 3.83 -12.30
N CYS A 65 -1.03 4.01 -11.99
CA CYS A 65 -0.58 4.42 -10.68
C CYS A 65 0.69 5.27 -10.78
N ASP A 66 0.97 5.99 -9.70
CA ASP A 66 2.20 6.78 -9.61
C ASP A 66 3.37 5.91 -9.15
N ALA A 67 3.08 4.90 -8.33
CA ALA A 67 4.05 3.91 -7.91
C ALA A 67 3.34 2.62 -7.55
N ALA A 68 4.07 1.50 -7.59
CA ALA A 68 3.52 0.19 -7.28
C ALA A 68 4.47 -0.63 -6.43
N LEU A 69 3.88 -1.41 -5.53
CA LEU A 69 4.54 -2.49 -4.81
C LEU A 69 4.15 -3.80 -5.48
N VAL A 70 5.13 -4.49 -6.06
CA VAL A 70 4.90 -5.74 -6.79
C VAL A 70 5.50 -6.89 -6.01
N TRP A 71 4.66 -7.75 -5.49
CA TRP A 71 5.06 -8.92 -4.70
C TRP A 71 5.15 -10.15 -5.58
N ALA A 72 6.20 -10.97 -5.37
CA ALA A 72 6.38 -12.19 -6.15
C ALA A 72 5.23 -13.17 -5.96
N ASP A 73 4.70 -13.24 -4.74
CA ASP A 73 3.59 -14.14 -4.42
C ASP A 73 2.74 -13.55 -3.27
N PRO A 74 1.45 -13.96 -3.17
CA PRO A 74 0.57 -13.40 -2.15
C PRO A 74 0.93 -13.81 -0.72
N ASP A 75 1.53 -14.97 -0.51
CA ASP A 75 1.90 -15.41 0.84
C ASP A 75 3.02 -14.57 1.42
N THR A 76 4.05 -14.27 0.63
CA THR A 76 5.13 -13.38 1.05
C THR A 76 4.59 -11.99 1.35
N ALA A 77 3.74 -11.45 0.48
CA ALA A 77 3.13 -10.14 0.68
C ALA A 77 2.35 -10.10 2.00
N PHE A 78 1.53 -11.10 2.25
CA PHE A 78 0.72 -11.17 3.47
C PHE A 78 1.59 -11.22 4.72
N LYS A 79 2.61 -12.07 4.74
CA LYS A 79 3.50 -12.22 5.90
C LYS A 79 4.26 -10.94 6.21
N VAL A 80 4.83 -10.31 5.18
CA VAL A 80 5.63 -9.10 5.37
C VAL A 80 4.75 -7.92 5.80
N MET A 81 3.60 -7.76 5.15
CA MET A 81 2.70 -6.66 5.48
C MET A 81 2.13 -6.79 6.90
N ILE A 82 1.78 -8.00 7.32
CA ILE A 82 1.28 -8.24 8.69
C ILE A 82 2.37 -7.97 9.72
N SER A 83 3.63 -8.31 9.40
CA SER A 83 4.75 -8.09 10.34
C SER A 83 4.95 -6.62 10.71
N GLY A 84 4.60 -5.71 9.79
CA GLY A 84 4.82 -4.28 9.97
C GLY A 84 6.29 -3.89 10.08
N SER A 85 7.21 -4.79 9.72
CA SER A 85 8.64 -4.60 9.88
C SER A 85 9.28 -4.06 8.61
N ASP A 86 10.00 -2.95 8.73
CA ASP A 86 10.80 -2.42 7.63
C ASP A 86 11.90 -3.40 7.22
N ASP A 87 12.51 -4.09 8.18
CA ASP A 87 13.55 -5.07 7.91
C ASP A 87 13.01 -6.23 7.07
N ALA A 88 11.79 -6.69 7.35
CA ALA A 88 11.15 -7.73 6.55
C ALA A 88 10.90 -7.26 5.11
N SER A 89 10.51 -6.01 4.92
CA SER A 89 10.31 -5.43 3.59
C SER A 89 11.63 -5.30 2.83
N PHE A 90 12.69 -4.83 3.49
CA PHE A 90 14.01 -4.74 2.88
C PHE A 90 14.55 -6.12 2.51
N GLN A 91 14.35 -7.11 3.38
CA GLN A 91 14.78 -8.48 3.11
C GLN A 91 14.04 -9.07 1.91
N ALA A 92 12.73 -8.83 1.82
CA ALA A 92 11.93 -9.29 0.67
C ALA A 92 12.42 -8.65 -0.63
N ALA A 93 12.76 -7.36 -0.60
CA ALA A 93 13.33 -6.68 -1.76
C ALA A 93 14.68 -7.25 -2.15
N ALA A 94 15.54 -7.51 -1.16
CA ALA A 94 16.87 -8.11 -1.39
C ALA A 94 16.76 -9.51 -2.00
N ASP A 95 15.74 -10.28 -1.59
CA ASP A 95 15.50 -11.64 -2.08
C ASP A 95 14.76 -11.67 -3.44
N GLY A 96 14.47 -10.51 -4.02
CA GLY A 96 13.75 -10.43 -5.30
C GLY A 96 12.26 -10.72 -5.19
N LYS A 97 11.71 -10.73 -3.99
CA LYS A 97 10.29 -11.02 -3.74
C LYS A 97 9.41 -9.77 -3.70
N LEU A 98 10.01 -8.61 -3.61
CA LEU A 98 9.32 -7.33 -3.67
C LEU A 98 10.04 -6.43 -4.67
N LYS A 99 9.30 -5.89 -5.62
CA LYS A 99 9.81 -4.87 -6.54
C LYS A 99 8.99 -3.60 -6.37
N VAL A 100 9.67 -2.47 -6.52
CA VAL A 100 9.03 -1.16 -6.53
C VAL A 100 9.05 -0.65 -7.96
N GLU A 101 7.88 -0.31 -8.49
CA GLU A 101 7.74 0.34 -9.79
C GLU A 101 7.38 1.81 -9.58
N GLY A 102 7.87 2.69 -10.43
CA GLY A 102 7.71 4.12 -10.28
C GLY A 102 8.72 4.69 -9.28
N MET A 103 8.38 5.81 -8.66
CA MET A 103 9.31 6.46 -7.74
C MET A 103 9.25 5.85 -6.35
N ALA A 104 10.38 5.38 -5.87
CA ALA A 104 10.50 4.80 -4.51
C ALA A 104 10.06 5.78 -3.42
N TYR A 105 10.24 7.08 -3.65
CA TYR A 105 9.79 8.11 -2.72
C TYR A 105 8.29 8.00 -2.42
N PHE A 106 7.46 7.73 -3.42
CA PHE A 106 6.01 7.59 -3.24
C PHE A 106 5.66 6.34 -2.42
N VAL A 107 6.39 5.25 -2.63
CA VAL A 107 6.20 4.03 -1.84
C VAL A 107 6.59 4.27 -0.39
N GLN A 108 7.68 4.97 -0.14
CA GLN A 108 8.10 5.31 1.22
C GLN A 108 7.06 6.20 1.91
N TRP A 109 6.53 7.17 1.17
CA TRP A 109 5.46 8.03 1.68
C TRP A 109 4.24 7.20 2.12
N PHE A 110 3.84 6.23 1.30
CA PHE A 110 2.71 5.35 1.61
C PHE A 110 3.00 4.51 2.86
N ASN A 111 4.18 3.91 2.93
CA ASN A 111 4.56 3.08 4.07
C ASN A 111 4.60 3.90 5.38
N ASP A 112 5.13 5.10 5.33
CA ASP A 112 5.17 5.98 6.50
C ASP A 112 3.76 6.39 6.94
N GLY A 113 2.87 6.63 5.97
CA GLY A 113 1.47 6.91 6.26
C GLY A 113 0.76 5.74 6.94
N VAL A 114 1.02 4.53 6.48
CA VAL A 114 0.45 3.32 7.10
C VAL A 114 0.92 3.18 8.55
N LYS A 115 2.17 3.51 8.85
CA LYS A 115 2.68 3.46 10.22
C LYS A 115 1.96 4.40 11.17
N ILE A 116 1.48 5.53 10.68
CA ILE A 116 0.76 6.50 11.51
C ILE A 116 -0.55 5.91 12.04
N ILE A 117 -1.18 5.02 11.29
CA ILE A 117 -2.48 4.45 11.64
C ILE A 117 -2.39 3.09 12.31
N MET A 118 -1.19 2.51 12.35
CA MET A 118 -0.97 1.17 12.94
C MET A 118 -0.59 1.25 14.40
#